data_08dc581f1e8ed65a7574060327d05b41
#
_entry.id   08dc581f1e8ed65a7574060327d05b41
#
_cell.length_a   1.000
_cell.length_b   1.000
_cell.length_c   1.000
_cell.angle_alpha   90.00
_cell.angle_beta   90.00
_cell.angle_gamma   90.00
#
_symmetry.space_group_name_H-M   'P 1'
#
loop_
_entity.id
_entity.type
_entity.pdbx_description
1 polymer ?
#
loop_
_entity_poly.entity_id
_entity_poly.type
_entity_poly.pdbx_seq_one_letter_code
_entity_poly.pdbx_strand_id
1 'polypeptide(L)'
;SHFAPGESPRSIQLYGTEPESVHRAVRMLVAEDRVDHIDLNFGCPMPKVTRKGGGAAIPLKPRLFEAIVGAAVSSSGDVPVTVKFRKGTDDDHLTYLEAGRIAEAVGAAAVSLHARTAEQLYSGHADWTAVAELKAAVTSIPVFGNGDVWEPWDALRLMRDTGCDGVVVGRGCLGRPWLFGDLATVFGRSPASGGSEPDEPPDLGDVAVAMAKHARLLVDWAGPHGIRDFRKHTAWYLKGYATGPAARRDLQSIDCLEDLDGLLSGLVAAMGPDLPLDPGALRIPRSHRNGPRRVVLPEGWLDDPDDATPPPAEAEALVSGG
;
A
#
# COMPACT_ATOMS: atom_id res chain seq x y z
N SER A 1 -12.95 -12.76 2.32
CA SER A 1 -12.49 -11.64 3.18
C SER A 1 -13.57 -11.35 4.22
N HIS A 2 -13.15 -11.05 5.43
CA HIS A 2 -14.02 -10.61 6.51
C HIS A 2 -13.59 -9.20 6.88
N PHE A 3 -14.55 -8.30 7.02
CA PHE A 3 -14.34 -6.96 7.56
C PHE A 3 -14.66 -6.94 9.05
N ALA A 4 -14.00 -6.07 9.79
CA ALA A 4 -14.33 -5.89 11.20
C ALA A 4 -15.76 -5.32 11.36
N PRO A 5 -16.49 -5.66 12.41
CA PRO A 5 -17.78 -5.04 12.68
C PRO A 5 -17.63 -3.51 12.78
N GLY A 6 -18.40 -2.79 11.97
CA GLY A 6 -18.35 -1.31 11.91
C GLY A 6 -17.26 -0.73 10.99
N GLU A 7 -16.49 -1.55 10.28
CA GLU A 7 -15.56 -1.04 9.25
C GLU A 7 -16.33 -0.41 8.08
N SER A 8 -16.05 0.88 7.83
CA SER A 8 -16.64 1.65 6.74
C SER A 8 -15.66 2.74 6.29
N PRO A 9 -15.41 2.88 4.98
CA PRO A 9 -15.85 1.99 3.90
C PRO A 9 -15.15 0.63 3.92
N ARG A 10 -15.87 -0.41 3.45
CA ARG A 10 -15.33 -1.76 3.25
C ARG A 10 -14.58 -1.79 1.92
N SER A 11 -13.29 -1.58 1.96
CA SER A 11 -12.43 -1.54 0.78
C SER A 11 -11.68 -2.85 0.58
N ILE A 12 -11.76 -3.46 -0.60
CA ILE A 12 -11.03 -4.68 -0.95
C ILE A 12 -10.08 -4.45 -2.11
N GLN A 13 -8.86 -4.96 -2.00
CA GLN A 13 -7.95 -5.00 -3.12
C GLN A 13 -8.02 -6.35 -3.82
N LEU A 14 -8.26 -6.32 -5.13
CA LEU A 14 -8.22 -7.49 -6.00
C LEU A 14 -6.95 -7.51 -6.82
N TYR A 15 -6.56 -8.71 -7.17
CA TYR A 15 -5.46 -9.02 -8.04
C TYR A 15 -5.90 -10.18 -8.96
N GLY A 16 -5.68 -10.05 -10.26
CA GLY A 16 -6.04 -11.06 -11.24
C GLY A 16 -5.37 -10.76 -12.58
N THR A 17 -5.22 -11.80 -13.42
CA THR A 17 -4.61 -11.71 -14.74
C THR A 17 -5.60 -12.03 -15.86
N GLU A 18 -6.81 -12.52 -15.51
CA GLU A 18 -7.82 -12.98 -16.45
C GLU A 18 -9.10 -12.16 -16.27
N PRO A 19 -9.58 -11.46 -17.32
CA PRO A 19 -10.75 -10.57 -17.25
C PRO A 19 -12.01 -11.25 -16.70
N GLU A 20 -12.32 -12.48 -17.13
CA GLU A 20 -13.51 -13.20 -16.73
C GLU A 20 -13.51 -13.58 -15.24
N SER A 21 -12.33 -13.96 -14.71
CA SER A 21 -12.16 -14.24 -13.28
C SER A 21 -12.35 -12.98 -12.44
N VAL A 22 -11.84 -11.83 -12.90
CA VAL A 22 -12.03 -10.54 -12.23
C VAL A 22 -13.52 -10.14 -12.28
N HIS A 23 -14.17 -10.26 -13.44
CA HIS A 23 -15.62 -10.03 -13.59
C HIS A 23 -16.43 -10.83 -12.57
N ARG A 24 -16.21 -12.16 -12.49
CA ARG A 24 -16.93 -13.03 -11.54
C ARG A 24 -16.68 -12.64 -10.09
N ALA A 25 -15.44 -12.32 -9.73
CA ALA A 25 -15.07 -11.93 -8.36
C ALA A 25 -15.76 -10.61 -7.96
N VAL A 26 -15.73 -9.61 -8.82
CA VAL A 26 -16.40 -8.32 -8.58
C VAL A 26 -17.90 -8.50 -8.44
N ARG A 27 -18.55 -9.21 -9.37
CA ARG A 27 -19.98 -9.50 -9.29
C ARG A 27 -20.38 -10.20 -8.00
N MET A 28 -19.60 -11.19 -7.56
CA MET A 28 -19.85 -11.90 -6.31
C MET A 28 -19.79 -10.95 -5.11
N LEU A 29 -18.75 -10.11 -5.03
CA LEU A 29 -18.55 -9.18 -3.92
C LEU A 29 -19.68 -8.14 -3.85
N VAL A 30 -20.12 -7.62 -4.98
CA VAL A 30 -21.20 -6.63 -5.08
C VAL A 30 -22.56 -7.29 -4.77
N ALA A 31 -22.85 -8.43 -5.36
CA ALA A 31 -24.13 -9.14 -5.15
C ALA A 31 -24.34 -9.60 -3.69
N GLU A 32 -23.26 -9.89 -2.98
CA GLU A 32 -23.29 -10.27 -1.57
C GLU A 32 -23.19 -9.05 -0.61
N ASP A 33 -23.24 -7.83 -1.13
CA ASP A 33 -23.07 -6.56 -0.36
C ASP A 33 -21.85 -6.60 0.57
N ARG A 34 -20.71 -7.03 0.05
CA ARG A 34 -19.49 -7.24 0.84
C ARG A 34 -18.48 -6.11 0.73
N VAL A 35 -18.67 -5.15 -0.17
CA VAL A 35 -17.70 -4.11 -0.45
C VAL A 35 -18.36 -2.78 -0.75
N ASP A 36 -17.72 -1.69 -0.33
CA ASP A 36 -18.08 -0.32 -0.66
C ASP A 36 -17.09 0.29 -1.66
N HIS A 37 -15.93 -0.38 -1.87
CA HIS A 37 -14.89 0.05 -2.80
C HIS A 37 -14.01 -1.15 -3.21
N ILE A 38 -13.59 -1.17 -4.47
CA ILE A 38 -12.68 -2.18 -5.03
C ILE A 38 -11.45 -1.48 -5.60
N ASP A 39 -10.24 -1.94 -5.22
CA ASP A 39 -8.98 -1.49 -5.79
C ASP A 39 -8.32 -2.62 -6.59
N LEU A 40 -7.87 -2.33 -7.82
CA LEU A 40 -7.14 -3.29 -8.66
C LEU A 40 -5.64 -3.06 -8.56
N ASN A 41 -4.89 -4.11 -8.23
CA ASN A 41 -3.44 -4.03 -8.03
C ASN A 41 -2.66 -4.45 -9.28
N PHE A 42 -2.07 -3.47 -9.95
CA PHE A 42 -1.11 -3.64 -11.05
C PHE A 42 0.30 -3.13 -10.70
N GLY A 43 0.61 -3.04 -9.41
CA GLY A 43 1.90 -2.52 -8.95
C GLY A 43 2.80 -3.55 -8.27
N CYS A 44 2.39 -4.82 -8.12
CA CYS A 44 3.19 -5.85 -7.44
C CYS A 44 4.45 -6.19 -8.26
N PRO A 45 5.69 -5.96 -7.72
CA PRO A 45 6.92 -6.17 -8.47
C PRO A 45 7.54 -7.56 -8.20
N MET A 46 6.88 -8.40 -7.41
CA MET A 46 7.47 -9.65 -6.94
C MET A 46 7.64 -10.66 -8.07
N PRO A 47 8.82 -11.31 -8.20
CA PRO A 47 9.08 -12.27 -9.28
C PRO A 47 8.08 -13.44 -9.37
N LYS A 48 7.51 -13.85 -8.23
CA LYS A 48 6.45 -14.88 -8.22
C LYS A 48 5.18 -14.45 -8.93
N VAL A 49 4.97 -13.12 -9.09
CA VAL A 49 3.82 -12.50 -9.75
C VAL A 49 4.17 -12.12 -11.18
N THR A 50 5.24 -11.33 -11.38
CA THR A 50 5.59 -10.79 -12.70
C THR A 50 6.05 -11.85 -13.69
N ARG A 51 6.74 -12.91 -13.24
CA ARG A 51 7.12 -14.08 -14.06
C ARG A 51 5.92 -14.77 -14.71
N LYS A 52 4.74 -14.59 -14.12
CA LYS A 52 3.48 -15.14 -14.59
C LYS A 52 2.61 -14.13 -15.32
N GLY A 53 3.17 -12.99 -15.70
CA GLY A 53 2.47 -11.93 -16.39
C GLY A 53 1.52 -11.10 -15.53
N GLY A 54 1.60 -11.21 -14.18
CA GLY A 54 0.73 -10.49 -13.26
C GLY A 54 1.34 -9.22 -12.68
N GLY A 55 0.56 -8.49 -11.89
CA GLY A 55 0.99 -7.28 -11.19
C GLY A 55 1.57 -6.22 -12.14
N ALA A 56 2.83 -5.80 -11.90
CA ALA A 56 3.49 -4.77 -12.70
C ALA A 56 3.79 -5.18 -14.15
N ALA A 57 3.61 -6.44 -14.52
CA ALA A 57 3.77 -6.91 -15.90
C ALA A 57 2.55 -6.62 -16.78
N ILE A 58 1.34 -6.53 -16.20
CA ILE A 58 0.09 -6.36 -16.98
C ILE A 58 0.05 -5.05 -17.79
N PRO A 59 0.45 -3.87 -17.24
CA PRO A 59 0.41 -2.63 -18.00
C PRO A 59 1.34 -2.60 -19.24
N LEU A 60 2.26 -3.57 -19.39
CA LEU A 60 3.04 -3.78 -20.62
C LEU A 60 2.20 -4.36 -21.78
N LYS A 61 0.99 -4.81 -21.48
CA LYS A 61 -0.03 -5.31 -22.41
C LYS A 61 -1.27 -4.43 -22.30
N PRO A 62 -1.31 -3.26 -22.97
CA PRO A 62 -2.39 -2.28 -22.84
C PRO A 62 -3.78 -2.86 -23.08
N ARG A 63 -3.93 -3.75 -24.07
CA ARG A 63 -5.21 -4.40 -24.38
C ARG A 63 -5.67 -5.36 -23.28
N LEU A 64 -4.75 -6.12 -22.68
CA LEU A 64 -5.08 -6.99 -21.55
C LEU A 64 -5.42 -6.16 -20.31
N PHE A 65 -4.67 -5.10 -20.04
CA PHE A 65 -4.95 -4.17 -18.96
C PHE A 65 -6.35 -3.53 -19.11
N GLU A 66 -6.68 -3.03 -20.31
CA GLU A 66 -8.00 -2.51 -20.66
C GLU A 66 -9.12 -3.52 -20.40
N ALA A 67 -8.93 -4.77 -20.86
CA ALA A 67 -9.91 -5.83 -20.69
C ALA A 67 -10.14 -6.17 -19.20
N ILE A 68 -9.10 -6.23 -18.39
CA ILE A 68 -9.23 -6.53 -16.96
C ILE A 68 -9.92 -5.39 -16.21
N VAL A 69 -9.49 -4.14 -16.43
CA VAL A 69 -10.11 -2.98 -15.76
C VAL A 69 -11.55 -2.81 -16.21
N GLY A 70 -11.83 -2.93 -17.52
CA GLY A 70 -13.18 -2.86 -18.08
C GLY A 70 -14.11 -3.95 -17.53
N ALA A 71 -13.60 -5.17 -17.36
CA ALA A 71 -14.34 -6.26 -16.75
C ALA A 71 -14.74 -5.95 -15.29
N ALA A 72 -13.84 -5.35 -14.51
CA ALA A 72 -14.14 -4.95 -13.14
C ALA A 72 -15.16 -3.80 -13.10
N VAL A 73 -14.95 -2.74 -13.86
CA VAL A 73 -15.84 -1.57 -13.89
C VAL A 73 -17.24 -1.96 -14.36
N SER A 74 -17.36 -2.73 -15.45
CA SER A 74 -18.67 -3.15 -15.99
C SER A 74 -19.47 -4.05 -15.05
N SER A 75 -18.83 -4.71 -14.09
CA SER A 75 -19.45 -5.63 -13.14
C SER A 75 -19.66 -5.06 -11.74
N SER A 76 -19.16 -3.83 -11.46
CA SER A 76 -19.19 -3.24 -10.12
C SER A 76 -20.50 -2.48 -9.79
N GLY A 77 -21.36 -2.19 -10.78
CA GLY A 77 -22.53 -1.34 -10.57
C GLY A 77 -22.15 0.04 -10.04
N ASP A 78 -22.69 0.43 -8.90
CA ASP A 78 -22.40 1.71 -8.24
C ASP A 78 -21.16 1.66 -7.33
N VAL A 79 -20.55 0.49 -7.13
CA VAL A 79 -19.34 0.36 -6.31
C VAL A 79 -18.12 0.90 -7.09
N PRO A 80 -17.43 1.93 -6.57
CA PRO A 80 -16.28 2.51 -7.26
C PRO A 80 -15.13 1.52 -7.38
N VAL A 81 -14.52 1.48 -8.58
CA VAL A 81 -13.32 0.70 -8.89
C VAL A 81 -12.16 1.64 -9.09
N THR A 82 -11.11 1.51 -8.31
CA THR A 82 -9.84 2.23 -8.48
C THR A 82 -8.74 1.32 -8.99
N VAL A 83 -7.71 1.92 -9.55
CA VAL A 83 -6.59 1.18 -10.15
C VAL A 83 -5.27 1.71 -9.61
N LYS A 84 -4.42 0.81 -9.10
CA LYS A 84 -3.10 1.19 -8.60
C LYS A 84 -1.99 0.48 -9.37
N PHE A 85 -1.04 1.27 -9.88
CA PHE A 85 0.10 0.78 -10.68
C PHE A 85 1.42 1.48 -10.34
N ARG A 86 2.52 1.06 -10.98
CA ARG A 86 3.85 1.69 -10.92
C ARG A 86 4.14 2.46 -12.20
N LYS A 87 5.27 3.19 -12.23
CA LYS A 87 5.76 3.91 -13.42
C LYS A 87 5.90 2.99 -14.65
N GLY A 88 6.23 1.75 -14.42
CA GLY A 88 6.52 0.71 -15.39
C GLY A 88 7.33 -0.40 -14.73
N THR A 89 7.91 -1.29 -15.51
CA THR A 89 8.81 -2.33 -15.01
C THR A 89 10.22 -1.80 -14.74
N ASP A 90 10.74 -0.98 -15.62
CA ASP A 90 12.05 -0.33 -15.58
C ASP A 90 11.98 1.01 -16.34
N ASP A 91 13.10 1.71 -16.52
CA ASP A 91 13.12 3.01 -17.16
C ASP A 91 12.96 2.95 -18.68
N ASP A 92 13.21 1.80 -19.32
CA ASP A 92 12.97 1.58 -20.75
C ASP A 92 11.51 1.19 -21.05
N HIS A 93 10.77 0.72 -20.03
CA HIS A 93 9.39 0.23 -20.15
C HIS A 93 8.46 0.96 -19.18
N LEU A 94 8.28 2.26 -19.42
CA LEU A 94 7.35 3.10 -18.65
C LEU A 94 5.94 2.97 -19.23
N THR A 95 4.97 2.68 -18.37
CA THR A 95 3.57 2.37 -18.77
C THR A 95 2.53 3.29 -18.13
N TYR A 96 2.91 4.11 -17.15
CA TYR A 96 1.97 4.82 -16.27
C TYR A 96 1.05 5.81 -17.00
N LEU A 97 1.53 6.50 -18.04
CA LEU A 97 0.70 7.46 -18.77
C LEU A 97 -0.39 6.75 -19.58
N GLU A 98 -0.02 5.68 -20.28
CA GLU A 98 -0.96 4.88 -21.05
C GLU A 98 -1.96 4.15 -20.14
N ALA A 99 -1.47 3.49 -19.08
CA ALA A 99 -2.31 2.84 -18.11
C ALA A 99 -3.31 3.80 -17.44
N GLY A 100 -2.88 5.04 -17.13
CA GLY A 100 -3.77 6.06 -16.59
C GLY A 100 -4.88 6.44 -17.55
N ARG A 101 -4.56 6.71 -18.83
CA ARG A 101 -5.54 7.04 -19.86
C ARG A 101 -6.51 5.89 -20.13
N ILE A 102 -6.03 4.66 -20.17
CA ILE A 102 -6.88 3.48 -20.34
C ILE A 102 -7.84 3.36 -19.16
N ALA A 103 -7.34 3.44 -17.92
CA ALA A 103 -8.19 3.35 -16.72
C ALA A 103 -9.27 4.44 -16.71
N GLU A 104 -8.92 5.68 -17.08
CA GLU A 104 -9.88 6.78 -17.24
C GLU A 104 -10.93 6.46 -18.32
N ALA A 105 -10.50 6.02 -19.49
CA ALA A 105 -11.38 5.74 -20.63
C ALA A 105 -12.37 4.61 -20.37
N VAL A 106 -11.99 3.58 -19.60
CA VAL A 106 -12.89 2.46 -19.24
C VAL A 106 -13.75 2.74 -18.01
N GLY A 107 -13.64 3.93 -17.41
CA GLY A 107 -14.51 4.38 -16.33
C GLY A 107 -14.06 4.01 -14.92
N ALA A 108 -12.76 3.83 -14.68
CA ALA A 108 -12.24 3.72 -13.32
C ALA A 108 -12.56 4.98 -12.50
N ALA A 109 -12.87 4.82 -11.24
CA ALA A 109 -13.23 5.93 -10.34
C ALA A 109 -12.02 6.80 -9.93
N ALA A 110 -10.82 6.23 -9.91
CA ALA A 110 -9.56 6.94 -9.67
C ALA A 110 -8.36 6.07 -10.06
N VAL A 111 -7.20 6.70 -10.19
CA VAL A 111 -5.93 6.00 -10.37
C VAL A 111 -4.92 6.39 -9.30
N SER A 112 -4.04 5.44 -8.94
CA SER A 112 -2.96 5.67 -7.97
C SER A 112 -1.62 5.27 -8.57
N LEU A 113 -0.64 6.17 -8.56
CA LEU A 113 0.70 5.92 -9.07
C LEU A 113 1.72 5.76 -7.94
N HIS A 114 2.32 4.57 -7.81
CA HIS A 114 3.58 4.45 -7.09
C HIS A 114 4.72 4.94 -7.97
N ALA A 115 5.29 6.08 -7.61
CA ALA A 115 6.28 6.81 -8.39
C ALA A 115 7.68 6.17 -8.40
N ARG A 116 7.73 4.85 -8.59
CA ARG A 116 8.92 4.00 -8.81
C ARG A 116 8.61 2.95 -9.85
N THR A 117 9.64 2.49 -10.56
CA THR A 117 9.52 1.29 -11.41
C THR A 117 9.45 0.02 -10.54
N ALA A 118 9.04 -1.11 -11.16
CA ALA A 118 9.05 -2.40 -10.47
C ALA A 118 10.47 -2.85 -10.12
N GLU A 119 11.45 -2.58 -10.99
CA GLU A 119 12.86 -2.89 -10.79
C GLU A 119 13.43 -2.16 -9.57
N GLN A 120 13.07 -0.89 -9.39
CA GLN A 120 13.52 -0.11 -8.22
C GLN A 120 13.05 -0.71 -6.90
N LEU A 121 11.97 -1.50 -6.88
CA LEU A 121 11.32 -1.97 -5.66
C LEU A 121 11.01 -0.81 -4.71
N TYR A 122 11.92 -0.54 -3.78
CA TYR A 122 11.85 0.54 -2.79
C TYR A 122 13.17 1.34 -2.69
N SER A 123 14.11 1.10 -3.60
CA SER A 123 15.39 1.82 -3.62
C SER A 123 15.24 3.22 -4.21
N GLY A 124 16.23 4.06 -3.97
CA GLY A 124 16.23 5.45 -4.43
C GLY A 124 15.06 6.27 -3.88
N HIS A 125 14.70 7.31 -4.59
CA HIS A 125 13.57 8.18 -4.28
C HIS A 125 12.41 7.94 -5.23
N ALA A 126 11.19 8.16 -4.76
CA ALA A 126 10.01 8.21 -5.61
C ALA A 126 10.08 9.44 -6.52
N ASP A 127 9.91 9.23 -7.79
CA ASP A 127 9.93 10.29 -8.80
C ASP A 127 8.54 10.97 -8.88
N TRP A 128 8.36 12.00 -8.09
CA TRP A 128 7.09 12.73 -8.06
C TRP A 128 6.76 13.46 -9.36
N THR A 129 7.75 13.69 -10.23
CA THR A 129 7.50 14.26 -11.57
C THR A 129 6.55 13.38 -12.38
N ALA A 130 6.70 12.06 -12.29
CA ALA A 130 5.78 11.12 -12.94
C ALA A 130 4.33 11.23 -12.43
N VAL A 131 4.14 11.61 -11.16
CA VAL A 131 2.79 11.87 -10.62
C VAL A 131 2.19 13.13 -11.26
N ALA A 132 2.99 14.20 -11.40
CA ALA A 132 2.55 15.42 -12.07
C ALA A 132 2.21 15.17 -13.55
N GLU A 133 3.04 14.40 -14.25
CA GLU A 133 2.80 14.02 -15.65
C GLU A 133 1.52 13.19 -15.79
N LEU A 134 1.30 12.22 -14.88
CA LEU A 134 0.05 11.44 -14.88
C LEU A 134 -1.16 12.34 -14.62
N LYS A 135 -1.06 13.27 -13.66
CA LYS A 135 -2.15 14.22 -13.37
C LYS A 135 -2.47 15.12 -14.55
N ALA A 136 -1.46 15.51 -15.31
CA ALA A 136 -1.68 16.29 -16.56
C ALA A 136 -2.30 15.43 -17.68
N ALA A 137 -2.06 14.12 -17.70
CA ALA A 137 -2.56 13.21 -18.72
C ALA A 137 -3.96 12.65 -18.44
N VAL A 138 -4.35 12.55 -17.15
CA VAL A 138 -5.64 12.04 -16.66
C VAL A 138 -6.39 13.20 -16.04
N THR A 139 -7.51 13.59 -16.64
CA THR A 139 -8.17 14.87 -16.34
C THR A 139 -9.58 14.74 -15.78
N SER A 140 -10.27 13.63 -16.02
CA SER A 140 -11.67 13.45 -15.64
C SER A 140 -11.86 12.64 -14.34
N ILE A 141 -10.82 11.96 -13.86
CA ILE A 141 -10.85 11.20 -12.62
C ILE A 141 -9.72 11.63 -11.68
N PRO A 142 -9.86 11.42 -10.36
CA PRO A 142 -8.80 11.70 -9.39
C PRO A 142 -7.54 10.89 -9.64
N VAL A 143 -6.38 11.54 -9.43
CA VAL A 143 -5.05 10.93 -9.45
C VAL A 143 -4.44 11.00 -8.06
N PHE A 144 -4.08 9.85 -7.49
CA PHE A 144 -3.42 9.77 -6.19
C PHE A 144 -1.93 9.47 -6.33
N GLY A 145 -1.09 10.28 -5.65
CA GLY A 145 0.34 10.07 -5.58
C GLY A 145 0.73 9.07 -4.49
N ASN A 146 1.71 8.20 -4.77
CA ASN A 146 2.24 7.26 -3.79
C ASN A 146 3.77 7.16 -3.92
N GLY A 147 4.43 7.14 -2.78
CA GLY A 147 5.88 6.96 -2.62
C GLY A 147 6.49 8.05 -1.77
N ASP A 148 7.31 7.62 -0.80
CA ASP A 148 8.08 8.47 0.13
C ASP A 148 7.25 9.47 0.96
N VAL A 149 6.01 9.09 1.27
CA VAL A 149 5.18 9.78 2.26
C VAL A 149 5.44 9.14 3.62
N TRP A 150 6.24 9.82 4.44
CA TRP A 150 6.65 9.38 5.78
C TRP A 150 6.00 10.21 6.88
N GLU A 151 5.67 11.47 6.58
CA GLU A 151 5.09 12.44 7.48
C GLU A 151 3.93 13.17 6.79
N PRO A 152 3.00 13.78 7.53
CA PRO A 152 1.87 14.51 6.95
C PRO A 152 2.30 15.59 5.95
N TRP A 153 3.41 16.27 6.25
CA TRP A 153 3.98 17.30 5.38
C TRP A 153 4.48 16.78 4.04
N ASP A 154 4.92 15.50 3.97
CA ASP A 154 5.27 14.87 2.70
C ASP A 154 4.05 14.76 1.79
N ALA A 155 2.88 14.44 2.36
CA ALA A 155 1.63 14.36 1.62
C ALA A 155 1.23 15.72 1.03
N LEU A 156 1.29 16.79 1.85
CA LEU A 156 1.01 18.14 1.35
C LEU A 156 1.99 18.58 0.27
N ARG A 157 3.29 18.30 0.45
CA ARG A 157 4.30 18.62 -0.57
C ARG A 157 4.03 17.87 -1.87
N LEU A 158 3.76 16.56 -1.78
CA LEU A 158 3.43 15.75 -2.95
C LEU A 158 2.26 16.35 -3.72
N MET A 159 1.16 16.68 -3.04
CA MET A 159 -0.01 17.27 -3.69
C MET A 159 0.27 18.67 -4.25
N ARG A 160 0.97 19.52 -3.52
CA ARG A 160 1.33 20.87 -3.98
C ARG A 160 2.25 20.83 -5.20
N ASP A 161 3.26 19.96 -5.17
CA ASP A 161 4.32 19.93 -6.19
C ASP A 161 3.86 19.21 -7.46
N THR A 162 2.84 18.34 -7.37
CA THR A 162 2.37 17.53 -8.50
C THR A 162 0.94 17.86 -8.97
N GLY A 163 0.17 18.56 -8.15
CA GLY A 163 -1.24 18.83 -8.43
C GLY A 163 -2.15 17.59 -8.29
N CYS A 164 -1.67 16.46 -7.78
CA CYS A 164 -2.50 15.27 -7.57
C CYS A 164 -3.60 15.53 -6.52
N ASP A 165 -4.68 14.76 -6.60
CA ASP A 165 -5.91 14.99 -5.83
C ASP A 165 -5.86 14.39 -4.41
N GLY A 166 -4.84 13.56 -4.13
CA GLY A 166 -4.66 12.94 -2.83
C GLY A 166 -3.42 12.04 -2.81
N VAL A 167 -3.24 11.34 -1.70
CA VAL A 167 -2.06 10.49 -1.49
C VAL A 167 -2.44 9.10 -1.01
N VAL A 168 -1.64 8.11 -1.41
CA VAL A 168 -1.68 6.75 -0.86
C VAL A 168 -0.44 6.55 0.01
N VAL A 169 -0.65 6.20 1.28
CA VAL A 169 0.43 5.92 2.23
C VAL A 169 0.67 4.42 2.30
N GLY A 170 1.91 4.00 2.04
CA GLY A 170 2.33 2.60 2.20
C GLY A 170 3.19 2.42 3.44
N ARG A 171 4.50 2.25 3.25
CA ARG A 171 5.46 1.96 4.33
C ARG A 171 5.51 3.01 5.45
N GLY A 172 5.10 4.24 5.16
CA GLY A 172 5.08 5.32 6.15
C GLY A 172 4.17 5.06 7.35
N CYS A 173 3.08 4.30 7.17
CA CYS A 173 2.15 3.98 8.26
C CYS A 173 2.49 2.69 9.02
N LEU A 174 3.49 1.91 8.59
CA LEU A 174 3.85 0.67 9.26
C LEU A 174 4.39 0.94 10.68
N GLY A 175 3.68 0.43 11.69
CA GLY A 175 3.95 0.72 13.11
C GLY A 175 3.62 2.15 13.53
N ARG A 176 2.87 2.88 12.72
CA ARG A 176 2.48 4.27 12.96
C ARG A 176 1.01 4.52 12.58
N PRO A 177 0.06 3.86 13.24
CA PRO A 177 -1.36 4.01 12.92
C PRO A 177 -1.87 5.45 13.11
N TRP A 178 -1.26 6.22 14.00
CA TRP A 178 -1.58 7.64 14.24
C TRP A 178 -1.32 8.55 13.04
N LEU A 179 -0.44 8.16 12.09
CA LEU A 179 -0.15 8.95 10.89
C LEU A 179 -1.41 9.35 10.11
N PHE A 180 -2.44 8.51 10.12
CA PHE A 180 -3.71 8.86 9.47
C PHE A 180 -4.49 9.94 10.22
N GLY A 181 -4.40 9.97 11.56
CA GLY A 181 -4.91 11.06 12.39
C GLY A 181 -4.18 12.38 12.10
N ASP A 182 -2.84 12.32 12.03
CA ASP A 182 -1.99 13.45 11.70
C ASP A 182 -2.31 14.00 10.29
N LEU A 183 -2.48 13.10 9.32
CA LEU A 183 -2.92 13.45 7.95
C LEU A 183 -4.29 14.14 7.98
N ALA A 184 -5.28 13.56 8.65
CA ALA A 184 -6.61 14.15 8.76
C ALA A 184 -6.56 15.54 9.39
N THR A 185 -5.73 15.74 10.42
CA THR A 185 -5.48 17.02 11.07
C THR A 185 -4.91 18.05 10.10
N VAL A 186 -3.86 17.68 9.38
CA VAL A 186 -3.18 18.58 8.43
C VAL A 186 -4.08 18.92 7.23
N PHE A 187 -4.84 17.97 6.71
CA PHE A 187 -5.78 18.21 5.60
C PHE A 187 -7.08 18.88 6.03
N GLY A 188 -7.56 18.64 7.25
CA GLY A 188 -8.76 19.28 7.79
C GLY A 188 -8.55 20.74 8.20
N ARG A 189 -7.31 21.15 8.33
CA ARG A 189 -6.92 22.54 8.65
C ARG A 189 -6.46 23.22 7.37
N SER A 190 -7.37 23.91 6.70
CA SER A 190 -7.02 24.73 5.55
C SER A 190 -5.87 25.69 5.90
N PRO A 191 -4.87 25.89 5.02
CA PRO A 191 -3.84 26.91 5.22
C PRO A 191 -4.40 28.32 5.41
N ALA A 192 -5.62 28.58 4.93
CA ALA A 192 -6.34 29.84 5.12
C ALA A 192 -6.85 30.07 6.55
N SER A 193 -6.86 29.05 7.41
CA SER A 193 -7.37 29.13 8.79
C SER A 193 -6.29 29.06 9.88
N GLY A 194 -5.01 29.25 9.54
CA GLY A 194 -3.90 29.25 10.50
C GLY A 194 -3.74 27.89 11.18
N GLY A 195 -3.47 26.85 10.39
CA GLY A 195 -3.36 25.49 10.87
C GLY A 195 -2.38 25.34 12.02
N SER A 196 -2.78 24.64 13.09
CA SER A 196 -1.86 24.18 14.11
C SER A 196 -1.02 23.03 13.55
N GLU A 197 0.19 22.92 14.05
CA GLU A 197 1.08 21.82 13.75
C GLU A 197 0.43 20.48 14.14
N PRO A 198 0.82 19.36 13.49
CA PRO A 198 0.49 18.03 13.99
C PRO A 198 0.88 17.93 15.46
N ASP A 199 0.15 17.13 16.22
CA ASP A 199 0.53 16.82 17.59
C ASP A 199 1.97 16.30 17.64
N GLU A 200 2.67 16.50 18.77
CA GLU A 200 4.01 15.95 18.94
C GLU A 200 4.01 14.44 18.65
N PRO A 201 5.06 13.90 18.01
CA PRO A 201 5.15 12.47 17.76
C PRO A 201 4.99 11.69 19.09
N PRO A 202 4.26 10.58 19.08
CA PRO A 202 4.06 9.79 20.31
C PRO A 202 5.41 9.34 20.87
N ASP A 203 5.51 9.37 22.19
CA ASP A 203 6.65 8.84 22.93
C ASP A 203 6.61 7.30 23.04
N LEU A 204 7.61 6.70 23.71
CA LEU A 204 7.67 5.25 23.88
C LEU A 204 6.48 4.70 24.69
N GLY A 205 5.97 5.45 25.66
CA GLY A 205 4.82 5.07 26.48
C GLY A 205 3.57 4.93 25.61
N ASP A 206 3.30 5.94 24.78
CA ASP A 206 2.17 5.93 23.85
C ASP A 206 2.26 4.79 22.84
N VAL A 207 3.47 4.56 22.32
CA VAL A 207 3.72 3.47 21.37
C VAL A 207 3.52 2.11 22.02
N ALA A 208 3.95 1.93 23.27
CA ALA A 208 3.71 0.68 23.99
C ALA A 208 2.19 0.41 24.15
N VAL A 209 1.40 1.43 24.47
CA VAL A 209 -0.07 1.33 24.52
C VAL A 209 -0.66 0.97 23.15
N ALA A 210 -0.20 1.63 22.07
CA ALA A 210 -0.65 1.32 20.73
C ALA A 210 -0.30 -0.12 20.30
N MET A 211 0.91 -0.60 20.64
CA MET A 211 1.34 -1.97 20.39
C MET A 211 0.46 -3.00 21.11
N ALA A 212 0.21 -2.78 22.40
CA ALA A 212 -0.64 -3.67 23.18
C ALA A 212 -2.08 -3.71 22.64
N LYS A 213 -2.63 -2.57 22.24
CA LYS A 213 -3.96 -2.48 21.60
C LYS A 213 -4.00 -3.24 20.27
N HIS A 214 -3.01 -3.04 19.40
CA HIS A 214 -2.94 -3.73 18.11
C HIS A 214 -2.85 -5.24 18.27
N ALA A 215 -2.03 -5.72 19.19
CA ALA A 215 -1.91 -7.16 19.47
C ALA A 215 -3.23 -7.76 19.95
N ARG A 216 -3.95 -7.08 20.88
CA ARG A 216 -5.27 -7.52 21.33
C ARG A 216 -6.27 -7.60 20.19
N LEU A 217 -6.35 -6.59 19.33
CA LEU A 217 -7.22 -6.60 18.15
C LEU A 217 -6.92 -7.77 17.21
N LEU A 218 -5.64 -8.10 16.99
CA LEU A 218 -5.26 -9.25 16.18
C LEU A 218 -5.63 -10.58 16.83
N VAL A 219 -5.49 -10.69 18.16
CA VAL A 219 -5.89 -11.90 18.90
C VAL A 219 -7.42 -12.04 18.92
N ASP A 220 -8.17 -10.97 19.10
CA ASP A 220 -9.63 -10.98 19.03
C ASP A 220 -10.11 -11.40 17.64
N TRP A 221 -9.39 -10.99 16.57
CA TRP A 221 -9.73 -11.31 15.18
C TRP A 221 -9.34 -12.74 14.77
N ALA A 222 -8.10 -13.16 15.07
CA ALA A 222 -7.48 -14.38 14.56
C ALA A 222 -7.22 -15.45 15.63
N GLY A 223 -7.72 -15.22 16.85
CA GLY A 223 -7.43 -16.09 17.99
C GLY A 223 -5.94 -16.10 18.35
N PRO A 224 -5.42 -17.19 18.91
CA PRO A 224 -4.02 -17.29 19.32
C PRO A 224 -2.99 -17.06 18.22
N HIS A 225 -3.38 -17.19 16.95
CA HIS A 225 -2.49 -16.88 15.81
C HIS A 225 -2.20 -15.39 15.68
N GLY A 226 -3.11 -14.52 16.17
CA GLY A 226 -2.96 -13.06 16.10
C GLY A 226 -1.67 -12.54 16.72
N ILE A 227 -1.19 -13.16 17.82
CA ILE A 227 0.08 -12.75 18.43
C ILE A 227 1.28 -13.02 17.52
N ARG A 228 1.27 -14.12 16.75
CA ARG A 228 2.33 -14.44 15.77
C ARG A 228 2.34 -13.44 14.62
N ASP A 229 1.16 -13.02 14.19
CA ASP A 229 1.04 -11.98 13.16
C ASP A 229 1.51 -10.63 13.68
N PHE A 230 1.24 -10.32 14.95
CA PHE A 230 1.73 -9.10 15.59
C PHE A 230 3.27 -9.02 15.64
N ARG A 231 4.00 -10.13 15.79
CA ARG A 231 5.48 -10.14 15.82
C ARG A 231 6.10 -9.39 14.64
N LYS A 232 5.47 -9.46 13.46
CA LYS A 232 5.93 -8.76 12.24
C LYS A 232 5.93 -7.25 12.41
N HIS A 233 5.03 -6.73 13.26
CA HIS A 233 4.82 -5.30 13.46
C HIS A 233 5.73 -4.70 14.54
N THR A 234 6.19 -5.49 15.52
CA THR A 234 6.96 -5.00 16.69
C THR A 234 8.15 -4.13 16.28
N ALA A 235 8.91 -4.60 15.30
CA ALA A 235 10.06 -3.88 14.80
C ALA A 235 9.68 -2.61 14.01
N TRP A 236 8.45 -2.48 13.48
CA TRP A 236 7.98 -1.25 12.85
C TRP A 236 7.61 -0.20 13.88
N TYR A 237 6.95 -0.58 14.95
CA TYR A 237 6.60 0.30 16.06
C TYR A 237 7.83 0.92 16.74
N LEU A 238 8.86 0.12 16.97
CA LEU A 238 10.09 0.58 17.63
C LEU A 238 11.09 1.27 16.69
N LYS A 239 10.73 1.50 15.42
CA LYS A 239 11.58 2.24 14.50
C LYS A 239 11.63 3.71 14.90
N GLY A 240 12.83 4.25 15.11
CA GLY A 240 13.06 5.61 15.58
C GLY A 240 13.17 5.77 17.08
N TYR A 241 12.89 4.73 17.87
CA TYR A 241 13.12 4.73 19.31
C TYR A 241 14.43 4.02 19.65
N ALA A 242 15.23 4.62 20.54
CA ALA A 242 16.55 4.13 20.93
C ALA A 242 16.47 2.93 21.92
N THR A 243 15.60 1.95 21.62
CA THR A 243 15.32 0.80 22.50
C THR A 243 16.34 -0.34 22.43
N GLY A 244 17.31 -0.25 21.54
CA GLY A 244 18.34 -1.26 21.39
C GLY A 244 17.89 -2.55 20.65
N PRO A 245 18.85 -3.42 20.28
CA PRO A 245 18.54 -4.64 19.53
C PRO A 245 17.94 -5.76 20.39
N ALA A 246 18.18 -5.77 21.72
CA ALA A 246 17.66 -6.80 22.61
C ALA A 246 16.12 -6.74 22.68
N ALA A 247 15.56 -5.58 23.00
CA ALA A 247 14.11 -5.39 23.04
C ALA A 247 13.40 -5.82 21.75
N ARG A 248 14.01 -5.53 20.61
CA ARG A 248 13.46 -5.93 19.29
C ARG A 248 13.49 -7.45 19.09
N ARG A 249 14.52 -8.16 19.55
CA ARG A 249 14.59 -9.63 19.48
C ARG A 249 13.55 -10.27 20.40
N ASP A 250 13.47 -9.78 21.63
CA ASP A 250 12.57 -10.34 22.65
C ASP A 250 11.11 -10.21 22.21
N LEU A 251 10.71 -9.05 21.69
CA LEU A 251 9.38 -8.80 21.13
C LEU A 251 9.04 -9.63 19.87
N GLN A 252 10.05 -10.16 19.17
CA GLN A 252 9.80 -11.08 18.05
C GLN A 252 9.55 -12.53 18.48
N SER A 253 9.77 -12.85 19.76
CA SER A 253 9.61 -14.20 20.32
C SER A 253 8.40 -14.37 21.24
N ILE A 254 7.57 -13.34 21.43
CA ILE A 254 6.37 -13.40 22.25
C ILE A 254 5.40 -14.47 21.77
N ASP A 255 4.79 -15.22 22.69
CA ASP A 255 3.83 -16.28 22.37
C ASP A 255 2.40 -15.97 22.83
N CYS A 256 2.23 -15.03 23.76
CA CYS A 256 0.94 -14.59 24.31
C CYS A 256 0.91 -13.08 24.60
N LEU A 257 -0.26 -12.56 24.95
CA LEU A 257 -0.43 -11.14 25.30
C LEU A 257 0.29 -10.79 26.62
N GLU A 258 0.36 -11.72 27.54
CA GLU A 258 1.04 -11.55 28.84
C GLU A 258 2.55 -11.34 28.66
N ASP A 259 3.18 -12.10 27.74
CA ASP A 259 4.59 -11.89 27.34
C ASP A 259 4.80 -10.48 26.79
N LEU A 260 3.90 -10.05 25.89
CA LEU A 260 3.97 -8.71 25.32
C LEU A 260 3.85 -7.63 26.38
N ASP A 261 2.83 -7.72 27.24
CA ASP A 261 2.59 -6.72 28.28
C ASP A 261 3.77 -6.63 29.26
N GLY A 262 4.34 -7.78 29.64
CA GLY A 262 5.54 -7.84 30.48
C GLY A 262 6.76 -7.20 29.86
N LEU A 263 7.03 -7.51 28.58
CA LEU A 263 8.17 -6.94 27.83
C LEU A 263 8.01 -5.43 27.60
N LEU A 264 6.80 -4.96 27.24
CA LEU A 264 6.53 -3.54 27.04
C LEU A 264 6.67 -2.75 28.35
N SER A 265 6.12 -3.29 29.44
CA SER A 265 6.24 -2.67 30.77
C SER A 265 7.70 -2.58 31.23
N GLY A 266 8.47 -3.65 31.04
CA GLY A 266 9.91 -3.68 31.34
C GLY A 266 10.71 -2.69 30.47
N LEU A 267 10.37 -2.58 29.19
CA LEU A 267 11.02 -1.67 28.25
C LEU A 267 10.76 -0.21 28.66
N VAL A 268 9.51 0.16 28.93
CA VAL A 268 9.14 1.52 29.35
C VAL A 268 9.78 1.85 30.70
N ALA A 269 9.81 0.91 31.64
CA ALA A 269 10.45 1.11 32.93
C ALA A 269 11.98 1.35 32.82
N ALA A 270 12.63 0.67 31.87
CA ALA A 270 14.08 0.77 31.67
C ALA A 270 14.50 2.02 30.87
N MET A 271 13.70 2.46 29.92
CA MET A 271 14.04 3.52 28.97
C MET A 271 13.41 4.88 29.31
N GLY A 272 12.37 4.88 30.15
CA GLY A 272 11.48 6.02 30.41
C GLY A 272 10.31 6.07 29.42
N PRO A 273 9.11 6.41 29.93
CA PRO A 273 7.93 6.55 29.07
C PRO A 273 8.10 7.66 28.02
N ASP A 274 8.75 8.75 28.39
CA ASP A 274 8.93 9.97 27.57
C ASP A 274 10.08 9.86 26.56
N LEU A 275 10.60 8.65 26.27
CA LEU A 275 11.63 8.45 25.26
C LEU A 275 11.10 8.91 23.89
N PRO A 276 11.70 9.96 23.26
CA PRO A 276 11.16 10.54 22.05
C PRO A 276 11.48 9.70 20.81
N LEU A 277 10.64 9.88 19.79
CA LEU A 277 10.91 9.42 18.44
C LEU A 277 12.04 10.24 17.79
N ASP A 278 12.98 9.56 17.11
CA ASP A 278 13.88 10.19 16.12
C ASP A 278 13.21 10.18 14.73
N PRO A 279 12.68 11.31 14.24
CA PRO A 279 12.01 11.38 12.94
C PRO A 279 12.94 11.04 11.78
N GLY A 280 14.24 11.34 11.90
CA GLY A 280 15.25 11.04 10.88
C GLY A 280 15.36 9.55 10.61
N ALA A 281 15.23 8.71 11.65
CA ALA A 281 15.28 7.27 11.53
C ALA A 281 14.13 6.69 10.69
N LEU A 282 12.98 7.37 10.60
CA LEU A 282 11.82 6.90 9.84
C LEU A 282 12.11 6.80 8.34
N ARG A 283 12.93 7.69 7.81
CA ARG A 283 13.30 7.77 6.39
C ARG A 283 14.37 6.75 5.98
N ILE A 284 15.07 6.15 6.95
CA ILE A 284 16.13 5.19 6.68
C ILE A 284 15.52 3.85 6.23
N PRO A 285 15.89 3.29 5.07
CA PRO A 285 15.45 1.97 4.64
C PRO A 285 15.86 0.89 5.66
N ARG A 286 14.96 -0.06 5.95
CA ARG A 286 15.25 -1.16 6.91
C ARG A 286 16.25 -2.19 6.41
N SER A 287 16.44 -2.28 5.11
CA SER A 287 17.26 -3.33 4.51
C SER A 287 17.88 -2.85 3.21
N HIS A 288 19.19 -2.99 3.10
CA HIS A 288 19.95 -2.85 1.85
C HIS A 288 19.60 -3.93 0.82
N ARG A 289 18.83 -4.97 1.20
CA ARG A 289 18.38 -6.03 0.30
C ARG A 289 17.24 -5.62 -0.63
N ASN A 290 16.68 -4.43 -0.48
CA ASN A 290 15.61 -3.88 -1.32
C ASN A 290 16.16 -3.03 -2.47
N GLY A 291 17.38 -3.28 -2.90
CA GLY A 291 17.99 -2.65 -4.07
C GLY A 291 17.32 -3.08 -5.38
N PRO A 292 17.67 -2.40 -6.49
CA PRO A 292 17.08 -2.68 -7.79
C PRO A 292 17.24 -4.15 -8.15
N ARG A 293 16.19 -4.73 -8.73
CA ARG A 293 16.18 -6.10 -9.24
C ARG A 293 15.48 -6.14 -10.58
N ARG A 294 16.15 -6.69 -11.57
CA ARG A 294 15.56 -6.93 -12.88
C ARG A 294 14.21 -7.64 -12.71
N VAL A 295 13.19 -7.11 -13.37
CA VAL A 295 11.86 -7.71 -13.39
C VAL A 295 11.92 -8.97 -14.26
N VAL A 296 11.39 -10.07 -13.75
CA VAL A 296 11.27 -11.31 -14.52
C VAL A 296 9.88 -11.35 -15.13
N LEU A 297 9.83 -11.35 -16.46
CA LEU A 297 8.61 -11.43 -17.25
C LEU A 297 8.48 -12.86 -17.85
N PRO A 298 7.28 -13.26 -18.33
CA PRO A 298 7.12 -14.46 -19.16
C PRO A 298 7.96 -14.37 -20.43
N GLU A 299 8.34 -15.49 -20.98
CA GLU A 299 9.02 -15.57 -22.29
C GLU A 299 8.12 -14.95 -23.38
N GLY A 300 8.69 -14.10 -24.24
CA GLY A 300 7.95 -13.43 -25.31
C GLY A 300 6.94 -12.36 -24.85
N TRP A 301 6.92 -11.98 -23.57
CA TRP A 301 5.92 -11.03 -23.03
C TRP A 301 5.92 -9.68 -23.72
N LEU A 302 7.07 -9.23 -24.18
CA LEU A 302 7.26 -7.94 -24.85
C LEU A 302 7.15 -8.00 -26.39
N ASP A 303 7.01 -9.19 -26.98
CA ASP A 303 7.05 -9.37 -28.45
C ASP A 303 5.82 -8.76 -29.12
N ASP A 304 4.66 -8.81 -28.47
CA ASP A 304 3.40 -8.24 -28.95
C ASP A 304 2.67 -7.51 -27.83
N PRO A 305 2.82 -6.19 -27.69
CA PRO A 305 2.11 -5.40 -26.67
C PRO A 305 0.59 -5.41 -26.81
N ASP A 306 0.06 -5.61 -28.02
CA ASP A 306 -1.38 -5.62 -28.30
C ASP A 306 -2.05 -6.97 -28.03
N ASP A 307 -1.28 -8.01 -27.73
CA ASP A 307 -1.82 -9.31 -27.34
C ASP A 307 -2.61 -9.22 -26.02
N ALA A 308 -3.92 -9.41 -26.12
CA ALA A 308 -4.83 -9.41 -24.97
C ALA A 308 -5.01 -10.77 -24.30
N THR A 309 -4.24 -11.78 -24.73
CA THR A 309 -4.34 -13.14 -24.18
C THR A 309 -3.92 -13.17 -22.71
N PRO A 310 -4.78 -13.60 -21.79
CA PRO A 310 -4.41 -13.77 -20.39
C PRO A 310 -3.30 -14.82 -20.23
N PRO A 311 -2.41 -14.66 -19.25
CA PRO A 311 -1.48 -15.73 -18.89
C PRO A 311 -2.21 -17.03 -18.54
N PRO A 312 -1.58 -18.20 -18.67
CA PRO A 312 -2.21 -19.49 -18.32
C PRO A 312 -2.76 -19.48 -16.89
N ALA A 313 -3.93 -20.11 -16.67
CA ALA A 313 -4.66 -20.13 -15.39
C ALA A 313 -3.82 -20.63 -14.18
N GLU A 314 -2.82 -21.45 -14.43
CA GLU A 314 -1.82 -21.89 -13.43
C GLU A 314 -1.02 -20.71 -12.84
N ALA A 315 -1.02 -19.55 -13.52
CA ALA A 315 -0.43 -18.34 -13.03
C ALA A 315 -1.20 -17.75 -11.82
N GLU A 316 -2.51 -17.91 -11.73
CA GLU A 316 -3.35 -17.38 -10.63
C GLU A 316 -3.32 -18.27 -9.38
N ALA A 317 -3.33 -19.60 -9.54
CA ALA A 317 -3.49 -20.57 -8.45
C ALA A 317 -2.41 -20.53 -7.35
N LEU A 318 -1.25 -19.94 -7.61
CA LEU A 318 -0.12 -19.91 -6.68
C LEU A 318 0.04 -18.58 -5.91
N VAL A 319 -0.90 -17.65 -6.04
CA VAL A 319 -0.82 -16.31 -5.40
C VAL A 319 -1.84 -16.13 -4.26
N SER A 320 -2.73 -17.09 -4.05
CA SER A 320 -3.77 -17.06 -3.01
C SER A 320 -3.26 -17.36 -1.57
N GLY A 321 -1.99 -17.13 -1.30
CA GLY A 321 -1.38 -17.34 0.01
C GLY A 321 -0.28 -16.32 0.28
N GLY A 322 -0.64 -15.15 0.76
CA GLY A 322 0.27 -14.14 1.25
C GLY A 322 -0.23 -13.55 2.54
#